data_2e88285bf9f581a2269f22c3bfa25cb5
#
_entry.id   2e88285bf9f581a2269f22c3bfa25cb5
#
_cell.length_a   1.000
_cell.length_b   1.000
_cell.length_c   1.000
_cell.angle_alpha   90.00
_cell.angle_beta   90.00
_cell.angle_gamma   90.00
#
_symmetry.space_group_name_H-M   'P 1'
#
loop_
_entity.id
_entity.type
_entity.pdbx_description
1 polymer ?
#
loop_
_entity_poly.entity_id
_entity_poly.type
_entity_poly.pdbx_seq_one_letter_code
_entity_poly.pdbx_strand_id
1 'polypeptide(L)'
;MEQKVEKALWQIVNKTEVLITADHGHKLVKPLFLTDFPDIEHSLLHPISIEARAASLFVKPSMLAEFPAMFNKHFGKWFKLVTKQEFEREYLHAQKPVRFIGDFMALATADYGLHQNRDVKYYISNHAGITKEELEIPIIQHLVNSR
;
A
#
# COMPACT_ATOMS: atom_id res chain seq x y z
N MET A 1 3.24 -11.88 24.17
CA MET A 1 2.21 -10.82 23.96
C MET A 1 0.92 -11.17 24.68
N GLU A 2 0.40 -12.35 24.53
CA GLU A 2 -0.85 -12.87 25.11
C GLU A 2 -0.95 -12.67 26.63
N GLN A 3 0.06 -13.12 27.40
CA GLN A 3 0.08 -12.94 28.88
C GLN A 3 0.01 -11.49 29.35
N LYS A 4 0.55 -10.53 28.57
CA LYS A 4 0.46 -9.10 28.94
C LYS A 4 -0.94 -8.53 28.71
N VAL A 5 -1.59 -8.96 27.64
CA VAL A 5 -2.98 -8.58 27.33
C VAL A 5 -3.92 -9.15 28.38
N GLU A 6 -3.80 -10.45 28.69
CA GLU A 6 -4.59 -11.09 29.76
C GLU A 6 -4.42 -10.36 31.11
N LYS A 7 -3.17 -10.08 31.51
CA LYS A 7 -2.91 -9.35 32.76
C LYS A 7 -3.54 -7.96 32.78
N ALA A 8 -3.55 -7.25 31.67
CA ALA A 8 -4.21 -5.95 31.56
C ALA A 8 -5.75 -6.07 31.67
N LEU A 9 -6.33 -7.07 31.01
CA LEU A 9 -7.78 -7.35 31.09
C LEU A 9 -8.24 -7.68 32.51
N TRP A 10 -7.41 -8.38 33.29
CA TRP A 10 -7.71 -8.71 34.71
C TRP A 10 -7.78 -7.48 35.63
N GLN A 11 -7.19 -6.35 35.24
CA GLN A 11 -7.20 -5.11 36.02
C GLN A 11 -8.43 -4.23 35.74
N ILE A 12 -9.25 -4.58 34.77
CA ILE A 12 -10.44 -3.83 34.37
C ILE A 12 -11.57 -4.16 35.37
N VAL A 13 -12.02 -3.17 36.11
CA VAL A 13 -13.07 -3.31 37.14
C VAL A 13 -14.46 -2.88 36.70
N ASN A 14 -14.54 -2.11 35.62
CA ASN A 14 -15.80 -1.61 35.06
C ASN A 14 -16.23 -2.45 33.86
N LYS A 15 -17.53 -2.41 33.52
CA LYS A 15 -18.01 -2.97 32.24
C LYS A 15 -17.31 -2.28 31.08
N THR A 16 -16.49 -3.01 30.38
CA THR A 16 -15.62 -2.48 29.32
C THR A 16 -15.63 -3.40 28.10
N GLU A 17 -15.74 -2.83 26.94
CA GLU A 17 -15.54 -3.52 25.69
C GLU A 17 -14.10 -3.30 25.21
N VAL A 18 -13.40 -4.38 24.90
CA VAL A 18 -12.02 -4.37 24.40
C VAL A 18 -12.03 -4.85 22.95
N LEU A 19 -11.52 -4.03 22.05
CA LEU A 19 -11.32 -4.36 20.65
C LEU A 19 -9.81 -4.48 20.36
N ILE A 20 -9.40 -5.60 19.80
CA ILE A 20 -8.02 -5.83 19.34
C ILE A 20 -8.08 -6.02 17.82
N THR A 21 -7.31 -5.23 17.11
CA THR A 21 -7.24 -5.28 15.64
C THR A 21 -5.81 -5.02 15.15
N ALA A 22 -5.56 -5.19 13.86
CA ALA A 22 -4.35 -4.74 13.18
C ALA A 22 -4.65 -3.47 12.36
N ASP A 23 -3.63 -2.69 12.08
CA ASP A 23 -3.70 -1.51 11.20
C ASP A 23 -3.82 -1.91 9.72
N HIS A 24 -3.13 -2.97 9.33
CA HIS A 24 -3.16 -3.57 7.99
C HIS A 24 -2.66 -5.02 8.03
N GLY A 25 -2.89 -5.75 6.95
CA GLY A 25 -2.26 -7.04 6.72
C GLY A 25 -0.84 -6.92 6.16
N HIS A 26 -0.16 -8.04 5.97
CA HIS A 26 1.22 -8.10 5.47
C HIS A 26 1.38 -9.29 4.52
N LYS A 27 2.21 -9.13 3.46
CA LYS A 27 2.38 -10.14 2.44
C LYS A 27 3.84 -10.33 2.04
N LEU A 28 4.26 -11.57 1.81
CA LEU A 28 5.55 -11.86 1.17
C LEU A 28 5.55 -11.34 -0.26
N VAL A 29 6.63 -10.66 -0.66
CA VAL A 29 6.72 -9.99 -1.95
C VAL A 29 8.03 -10.27 -2.67
N LYS A 30 7.96 -10.25 -4.00
CA LYS A 30 9.09 -10.30 -4.91
C LYS A 30 9.40 -8.90 -5.42
N PRO A 31 10.66 -8.44 -5.41
CA PRO A 31 10.99 -7.12 -5.91
C PRO A 31 10.94 -7.06 -7.44
N LEU A 32 10.44 -5.95 -7.97
CA LEU A 32 10.60 -5.50 -9.34
C LEU A 32 11.36 -4.17 -9.30
N PHE A 33 12.31 -3.98 -10.20
CA PHE A 33 13.14 -2.79 -10.21
C PHE A 33 12.90 -1.98 -11.48
N LEU A 34 12.62 -0.68 -11.35
CA LEU A 34 12.36 0.20 -12.51
C LEU A 34 13.55 0.28 -13.46
N THR A 35 14.77 0.15 -12.95
CA THR A 35 16.00 0.09 -13.75
C THR A 35 16.01 -1.06 -14.76
N ASP A 36 15.17 -2.08 -14.58
CA ASP A 36 14.99 -3.16 -15.57
C ASP A 36 14.01 -2.79 -16.70
N PHE A 37 13.35 -1.62 -16.60
CA PHE A 37 12.33 -1.11 -17.52
C PHE A 37 12.66 0.35 -17.92
N PRO A 38 13.68 0.57 -18.75
CA PRO A 38 14.19 1.91 -19.06
C PRO A 38 13.16 2.86 -19.66
N ASP A 39 12.20 2.35 -20.43
CA ASP A 39 11.11 3.13 -21.01
C ASP A 39 10.19 3.73 -19.94
N ILE A 40 9.89 2.96 -18.89
CA ILE A 40 9.12 3.44 -17.72
C ILE A 40 9.97 4.40 -16.90
N GLU A 41 11.19 4.02 -16.53
CA GLU A 41 12.07 4.86 -15.71
C GLU A 41 12.29 6.24 -16.36
N HIS A 42 12.62 6.28 -17.64
CA HIS A 42 12.84 7.53 -18.38
C HIS A 42 11.58 8.37 -18.57
N SER A 43 10.39 7.80 -18.42
CA SER A 43 9.14 8.56 -18.48
C SER A 43 8.81 9.33 -17.19
N LEU A 44 9.49 9.02 -16.09
CA LEU A 44 9.24 9.65 -14.80
C LEU A 44 10.04 10.95 -14.62
N LEU A 45 9.45 11.92 -13.90
CA LEU A 45 10.09 13.17 -13.48
C LEU A 45 10.99 12.96 -12.26
N HIS A 46 10.58 12.05 -11.38
CA HIS A 46 11.24 11.77 -10.10
C HIS A 46 11.27 10.27 -9.85
N PRO A 47 12.17 9.79 -8.97
CA PRO A 47 12.06 8.43 -8.44
C PRO A 47 10.66 8.16 -7.86
N ILE A 48 10.24 6.91 -7.91
CA ILE A 48 8.97 6.50 -7.29
C ILE A 48 9.00 6.77 -5.79
N SER A 49 7.84 7.03 -5.23
CA SER A 49 7.69 7.39 -3.81
C SER A 49 6.49 6.68 -3.17
N ILE A 50 6.33 6.87 -1.88
CA ILE A 50 5.35 6.29 -0.98
C ILE A 50 5.75 4.86 -0.63
N GLU A 51 5.13 3.83 -1.22
CA GLU A 51 5.36 2.44 -0.87
C GLU A 51 5.61 1.58 -2.11
N ALA A 52 6.40 0.51 -1.95
CA ALA A 52 6.69 -0.41 -3.05
C ALA A 52 5.43 -1.09 -3.62
N ARG A 53 4.36 -1.15 -2.83
CA ARG A 53 3.09 -1.77 -3.22
C ARG A 53 1.97 -0.76 -3.50
N ALA A 54 2.23 0.52 -3.25
CA ALA A 54 1.40 1.66 -3.63
C ALA A 54 2.31 2.81 -4.09
N ALA A 55 2.94 2.63 -5.25
CA ALA A 55 3.93 3.56 -5.75
C ALA A 55 3.29 4.78 -6.43
N SER A 56 3.73 5.97 -6.00
CA SER A 56 3.34 7.25 -6.61
C SER A 56 4.27 7.56 -7.77
N LEU A 57 3.69 7.89 -8.91
CA LEU A 57 4.37 8.07 -10.20
C LEU A 57 4.12 9.48 -10.73
N PHE A 58 5.18 10.28 -10.79
CA PHE A 58 5.18 11.62 -11.41
C PHE A 58 5.72 11.47 -12.83
N VAL A 59 4.87 11.64 -13.82
CA VAL A 59 5.16 11.37 -15.23
C VAL A 59 5.49 12.67 -15.96
N LYS A 60 6.47 12.62 -16.88
CA LYS A 60 6.78 13.75 -17.75
C LYS A 60 5.56 14.14 -18.58
N PRO A 61 5.25 15.46 -18.71
CA PRO A 61 4.06 15.92 -19.44
C PRO A 61 3.93 15.35 -20.85
N SER A 62 5.06 15.19 -21.56
CA SER A 62 5.08 14.61 -22.90
C SER A 62 4.72 13.11 -22.95
N MET A 63 4.77 12.41 -21.83
CA MET A 63 4.54 10.96 -21.74
C MET A 63 3.19 10.59 -21.12
N LEU A 64 2.44 11.58 -20.56
CA LEU A 64 1.20 11.33 -19.83
C LEU A 64 0.17 10.51 -20.62
N ALA A 65 0.02 10.77 -21.92
CA ALA A 65 -0.97 10.10 -22.76
C ALA A 65 -0.61 8.62 -23.02
N GLU A 66 0.69 8.30 -23.18
CA GLU A 66 1.18 6.98 -23.55
C GLU A 66 1.50 6.12 -22.32
N PHE A 67 1.77 6.76 -21.17
CA PHE A 67 2.23 6.10 -19.96
C PHE A 67 1.32 4.96 -19.49
N PRO A 68 -0.02 5.09 -19.45
CA PRO A 68 -0.87 4.01 -18.99
C PRO A 68 -0.75 2.72 -19.82
N ALA A 69 -0.66 2.85 -21.14
CA ALA A 69 -0.49 1.70 -22.04
C ALA A 69 0.88 1.04 -21.84
N MET A 70 1.93 1.86 -21.72
CA MET A 70 3.31 1.43 -21.49
C MET A 70 3.45 0.73 -20.12
N PHE A 71 2.92 1.32 -19.07
CA PHE A 71 2.91 0.73 -17.73
C PHE A 71 2.17 -0.61 -17.68
N ASN A 72 0.96 -0.66 -18.26
CA ASN A 72 0.15 -1.88 -18.29
C ASN A 72 0.80 -3.02 -19.07
N LYS A 73 1.52 -2.71 -20.14
CA LYS A 73 2.30 -3.70 -20.90
C LYS A 73 3.33 -4.43 -20.03
N HIS A 74 4.03 -3.71 -19.15
CA HIS A 74 5.05 -4.27 -18.28
C HIS A 74 4.49 -4.84 -16.96
N PHE A 75 3.58 -4.10 -16.33
CA PHE A 75 3.17 -4.34 -14.94
C PHE A 75 1.68 -4.67 -14.74
N GLY A 76 0.85 -4.57 -15.77
CA GLY A 76 -0.61 -4.69 -15.65
C GLY A 76 -1.12 -6.02 -15.09
N LYS A 77 -0.30 -7.09 -15.13
CA LYS A 77 -0.64 -8.37 -14.49
C LYS A 77 -0.39 -8.41 -12.97
N TRP A 78 0.31 -7.41 -12.42
CA TRP A 78 0.72 -7.37 -11.02
C TRP A 78 0.28 -6.10 -10.28
N PHE A 79 -0.02 -5.04 -11.06
CA PHE A 79 -0.41 -3.74 -10.54
C PHE A 79 -1.62 -3.19 -11.29
N LYS A 80 -2.53 -2.59 -10.55
CA LYS A 80 -3.57 -1.71 -11.07
C LYS A 80 -3.00 -0.30 -11.12
N LEU A 81 -2.93 0.29 -12.31
CA LEU A 81 -2.62 1.70 -12.46
C LEU A 81 -3.92 2.51 -12.35
N VAL A 82 -3.93 3.51 -11.47
CA VAL A 82 -5.04 4.45 -11.31
C VAL A 82 -4.54 5.88 -11.44
N THR A 83 -5.37 6.78 -11.95
CA THR A 83 -5.08 8.21 -11.98
C THR A 83 -5.08 8.79 -10.59
N LYS A 84 -4.43 9.94 -10.40
CA LYS A 84 -4.47 10.70 -9.15
C LYS A 84 -5.90 10.94 -8.68
N GLN A 85 -6.79 11.39 -9.57
CA GLN A 85 -8.18 11.70 -9.22
C GLN A 85 -8.96 10.46 -8.78
N GLU A 86 -8.75 9.32 -9.46
CA GLU A 86 -9.35 8.04 -9.06
C GLU A 86 -8.86 7.61 -7.69
N PHE A 87 -7.55 7.71 -7.44
CA PHE A 87 -6.97 7.35 -6.15
C PHE A 87 -7.48 8.23 -5.01
N GLU A 88 -7.50 9.55 -5.22
CA GLU A 88 -8.03 10.51 -4.24
C GLU A 88 -9.50 10.26 -3.91
N ARG A 89 -10.31 9.91 -4.91
CA ARG A 89 -11.75 9.65 -4.75
C ARG A 89 -12.02 8.29 -4.12
N GLU A 90 -11.42 7.22 -4.64
CA GLU A 90 -11.82 5.84 -4.33
C GLU A 90 -11.08 5.25 -3.13
N TYR A 91 -9.85 5.69 -2.87
CA TYR A 91 -9.01 5.12 -1.82
C TYR A 91 -8.78 6.06 -0.64
N LEU A 92 -8.63 7.36 -0.90
CA LEU A 92 -8.41 8.32 0.18
C LEU A 92 -9.70 9.04 0.63
N HIS A 93 -10.77 9.00 -0.17
CA HIS A 93 -11.98 9.81 0.06
C HIS A 93 -11.65 11.28 0.33
N ALA A 94 -10.63 11.80 -0.37
CA ALA A 94 -10.04 13.10 -0.12
C ALA A 94 -11.00 14.25 -0.50
N GLN A 95 -11.18 15.20 0.42
CA GLN A 95 -11.99 16.41 0.18
C GLN A 95 -11.22 17.48 -0.61
N LYS A 96 -9.90 17.37 -0.68
CA LYS A 96 -8.99 18.31 -1.38
C LYS A 96 -7.86 17.53 -2.04
N PRO A 97 -7.29 18.05 -3.15
CA PRO A 97 -6.16 17.41 -3.83
C PRO A 97 -4.96 17.20 -2.90
N VAL A 98 -4.36 16.02 -2.99
CA VAL A 98 -3.19 15.63 -2.18
C VAL A 98 -1.92 15.89 -2.97
N ARG A 99 -1.02 16.72 -2.44
CA ARG A 99 0.15 17.23 -3.20
C ARG A 99 1.27 16.20 -3.41
N PHE A 100 1.42 15.25 -2.51
CA PHE A 100 2.49 14.23 -2.58
C PHE A 100 2.15 13.03 -3.48
N ILE A 101 0.95 12.99 -4.06
CA ILE A 101 0.53 11.99 -5.03
C ILE A 101 0.82 12.51 -6.43
N GLY A 102 1.53 11.68 -7.22
CA GLY A 102 1.86 11.94 -8.61
C GLY A 102 0.66 11.82 -9.55
N ASP A 103 0.91 11.81 -10.84
CA ASP A 103 -0.13 11.72 -11.86
C ASP A 103 -0.87 10.38 -11.82
N PHE A 104 -0.14 9.33 -11.40
CA PHE A 104 -0.68 7.97 -11.24
C PHE A 104 -0.22 7.34 -9.94
N MET A 105 -1.01 6.34 -9.49
CA MET A 105 -0.64 5.40 -8.43
C MET A 105 -0.64 3.98 -9.00
N ALA A 106 0.42 3.24 -8.72
CA ALA A 106 0.53 1.81 -9.04
C ALA A 106 0.21 1.00 -7.78
N LEU A 107 -0.95 0.35 -7.75
CA LEU A 107 -1.44 -0.43 -6.63
C LEU A 107 -1.21 -1.92 -6.88
N ALA A 108 -0.46 -2.60 -6.03
CA ALA A 108 -0.14 -4.02 -6.19
C ALA A 108 -1.38 -4.90 -5.99
N THR A 109 -1.64 -5.76 -6.98
CA THR A 109 -2.72 -6.76 -7.00
C THR A 109 -2.21 -8.19 -6.88
N ALA A 110 -0.88 -8.38 -6.83
CA ALA A 110 -0.18 -9.66 -6.77
C ALA A 110 1.04 -9.57 -5.84
N ASP A 111 1.88 -10.60 -5.81
CA ASP A 111 3.00 -10.77 -4.88
C ASP A 111 4.28 -10.01 -5.28
N TYR A 112 4.12 -8.76 -5.73
CA TYR A 112 5.25 -7.94 -6.20
C TYR A 112 5.27 -6.56 -5.55
N GLY A 113 6.50 -6.06 -5.29
CA GLY A 113 6.76 -4.68 -4.88
C GLY A 113 7.61 -3.97 -5.93
N LEU A 114 7.27 -2.75 -6.28
CA LEU A 114 7.98 -1.92 -7.26
C LEU A 114 9.01 -1.05 -6.53
N HIS A 115 10.27 -1.16 -6.91
CA HIS A 115 11.40 -0.42 -6.34
C HIS A 115 12.11 0.38 -7.42
N GLN A 116 12.79 1.47 -7.05
CA GLN A 116 13.52 2.28 -7.99
C GLN A 116 14.66 1.50 -8.64
N ASN A 117 15.54 0.91 -7.82
CA ASN A 117 16.72 0.16 -8.25
C ASN A 117 17.12 -0.90 -7.21
N ARG A 118 18.20 -1.63 -7.46
CA ARG A 118 18.70 -2.70 -6.57
C ARG A 118 19.48 -2.20 -5.34
N ASP A 119 19.84 -0.93 -5.30
CA ASP A 119 20.58 -0.33 -4.18
C ASP A 119 19.62 0.01 -3.02
N VAL A 120 18.34 0.08 -3.29
CA VAL A 120 17.32 0.31 -2.26
C VAL A 120 17.18 -0.94 -1.40
N LYS A 121 17.31 -0.76 -0.08
CA LYS A 121 17.00 -1.82 0.87
C LYS A 121 15.50 -2.12 0.80
N TYR A 122 15.15 -3.35 0.48
CA TYR A 122 13.76 -3.80 0.43
C TYR A 122 13.50 -4.92 1.46
N TYR A 123 12.26 -5.02 1.87
CA TYR A 123 11.80 -6.08 2.78
C TYR A 123 11.19 -7.23 1.98
N ILE A 124 11.39 -8.46 2.46
CA ILE A 124 10.80 -9.67 1.89
C ILE A 124 9.28 -9.76 2.11
N SER A 125 8.76 -8.98 3.07
CA SER A 125 7.34 -8.84 3.37
C SER A 125 6.98 -7.36 3.40
N ASN A 126 5.85 -6.99 2.81
CA ASN A 126 5.42 -5.61 2.65
C ASN A 126 3.90 -5.49 2.72
N HIS A 127 3.39 -4.26 2.72
CA HIS A 127 1.97 -3.90 2.80
C HIS A 127 1.64 -2.76 1.82
N ALA A 128 0.46 -2.16 1.94
CA ALA A 128 -0.06 -1.06 1.13
C ALA A 128 -0.57 -1.44 -0.27
N GLY A 129 -0.52 -2.72 -0.66
CA GLY A 129 -1.22 -3.19 -1.86
C GLY A 129 -2.72 -3.39 -1.61
N ILE A 130 -3.42 -3.87 -2.65
CA ILE A 130 -4.86 -4.10 -2.60
C ILE A 130 -5.22 -5.59 -2.69
N THR A 131 -4.33 -6.46 -2.22
CA THR A 131 -4.62 -7.90 -2.11
C THR A 131 -5.43 -8.19 -0.85
N LYS A 132 -6.14 -9.32 -0.86
CA LYS A 132 -6.96 -9.75 0.27
C LYS A 132 -6.17 -9.81 1.58
N GLU A 133 -4.95 -10.33 1.54
CA GLU A 133 -4.08 -10.49 2.71
C GLU A 133 -3.63 -9.16 3.32
N GLU A 134 -3.70 -8.07 2.56
CA GLU A 134 -3.34 -6.72 3.03
C GLU A 134 -4.56 -5.95 3.53
N LEU A 135 -5.75 -6.22 2.95
CA LEU A 135 -6.99 -5.50 3.25
C LEU A 135 -7.80 -6.15 4.38
N GLU A 136 -7.72 -7.47 4.54
CA GLU A 136 -8.44 -8.17 5.60
C GLU A 136 -7.61 -8.19 6.88
N ILE A 137 -8.18 -7.64 7.94
CA ILE A 137 -7.56 -7.59 9.27
C ILE A 137 -8.45 -8.31 10.28
N PRO A 138 -7.87 -8.94 11.32
CA PRO A 138 -8.65 -9.54 12.39
C PRO A 138 -9.27 -8.46 13.27
N ILE A 139 -10.49 -8.71 13.73
CA ILE A 139 -11.14 -7.94 14.82
C ILE A 139 -11.51 -8.94 15.90
N ILE A 140 -10.89 -8.80 17.08
CA ILE A 140 -11.19 -9.59 18.27
C ILE A 140 -11.90 -8.69 19.26
N GLN A 141 -13.11 -9.08 19.64
CA GLN A 141 -13.94 -8.34 20.60
C GLN A 141 -14.02 -9.14 21.89
N HIS A 142 -13.79 -8.50 23.01
CA HIS A 142 -13.91 -9.07 24.32
C HIS A 142 -14.68 -8.15 25.26
N LEU A 143 -15.76 -8.66 25.85
CA LEU A 143 -16.57 -7.92 26.82
C LEU A 143 -16.14 -8.31 28.24
N VAL A 144 -15.55 -7.37 28.96
CA VAL A 144 -15.23 -7.51 30.39
C VAL A 144 -16.46 -7.04 31.20
N ASN A 145 -17.11 -7.98 31.90
CA ASN A 145 -18.19 -7.63 32.82
C ASN A 145 -17.61 -7.12 34.13
N SER A 146 -18.30 -6.14 34.76
CA SER A 146 -17.96 -5.72 36.12
C SER A 146 -18.06 -6.91 37.08
N ARG A 147 -17.07 -7.11 37.91
CA ARG A 147 -17.10 -8.06 39.02
C ARG A 147 -17.88 -7.49 40.18
#